data_8cba5b310cdd67979338a76a7f381ea8
#
_entry.id   8cba5b310cdd67979338a76a7f381ea8
#
_cell.length_a   1.000
_cell.length_b   1.000
_cell.length_c   1.000
_cell.angle_alpha   90.00
_cell.angle_beta   90.00
_cell.angle_gamma   90.00
#
_symmetry.space_group_name_H-M   'P 1'
#
loop_
_entity.id
_entity.type
_entity.pdbx_description
1 polymer ?
#
loop_
_entity_poly.entity_id
_entity_poly.type
_entity_poly.pdbx_seq_one_letter_code
_entity_poly.pdbx_strand_id
1 'polypeptide(L)'
;MTNDKTVKVGVGVWLFNSKGWFLLGKRLSKHGTGTWAPPGGHLEFGETPEQCASRELFEETGLQIPAHQFKICGVTNDFFKGENKHYITVHCRVSYDGGKIEVKEKDKCETWKWFDFVTLPKPLFLSAANFIRQKTL
;
A
#
# COMPACT_ATOMS: atom_id res chain seq x y z
N MET A 1 7.02 19.13 23.86
CA MET A 1 6.67 18.66 22.53
C MET A 1 7.83 17.89 21.92
N THR A 2 7.56 16.69 21.52
CA THR A 2 8.59 15.85 20.95
C THR A 2 8.63 16.03 19.43
N ASN A 3 9.82 16.20 18.92
CA ASN A 3 10.06 16.23 17.49
C ASN A 3 10.40 14.78 17.09
N ASP A 4 9.37 14.05 16.66
CA ASP A 4 9.54 12.64 16.33
C ASP A 4 10.25 12.50 15.00
N LYS A 5 11.52 12.07 15.08
CA LYS A 5 12.35 11.79 13.89
C LYS A 5 12.56 10.29 13.71
N THR A 6 11.61 9.51 14.17
CA THR A 6 11.66 8.05 14.03
C THR A 6 11.35 7.66 12.60
N VAL A 7 12.15 6.75 12.04
CA VAL A 7 11.84 6.13 10.75
C VAL A 7 10.89 4.97 11.03
N LYS A 8 9.74 4.98 10.37
CA LYS A 8 8.72 3.94 10.54
C LYS A 8 8.77 2.97 9.38
N VAL A 9 8.27 1.76 9.62
CA VAL A 9 8.20 0.74 8.57
C VAL A 9 6.76 0.58 8.14
N GLY A 10 6.51 0.84 6.85
CA GLY A 10 5.23 0.58 6.23
C GLY A 10 5.29 -0.66 5.37
N VAL A 11 4.11 -1.21 5.08
CA VAL A 11 3.97 -2.36 4.17
C VAL A 11 2.92 -1.99 3.14
N GLY A 12 3.28 -2.10 1.85
CA GLY A 12 2.37 -1.85 0.75
C GLY A 12 1.99 -3.16 0.07
N VAL A 13 0.73 -3.28 -0.33
CA VAL A 13 0.21 -4.51 -0.91
C VAL A 13 -0.11 -4.29 -2.39
N TRP A 14 0.59 -5.00 -3.25
CA TRP A 14 0.33 -4.96 -4.70
C TRP A 14 -0.47 -6.19 -5.07
N LEU A 15 -1.79 -6.00 -5.15
CA LEU A 15 -2.76 -7.03 -5.50
C LEU A 15 -2.94 -7.00 -7.01
N PHE A 16 -2.53 -8.08 -7.70
CA PHE A 16 -2.60 -8.15 -9.16
C PHE A 16 -3.73 -9.06 -9.62
N ASN A 17 -4.53 -8.59 -10.56
CA ASN A 17 -5.55 -9.44 -11.20
C ASN A 17 -4.95 -10.19 -12.40
N SER A 18 -5.78 -10.98 -13.08
CA SER A 18 -5.34 -11.81 -14.21
C SER A 18 -4.86 -11.00 -15.41
N LYS A 19 -5.20 -9.71 -15.49
CA LYS A 19 -4.73 -8.82 -16.53
C LYS A 19 -3.40 -8.16 -16.19
N GLY A 20 -2.87 -8.42 -14.97
CA GLY A 20 -1.67 -7.74 -14.49
C GLY A 20 -1.93 -6.33 -13.98
N TRP A 21 -3.19 -5.96 -13.76
CA TRP A 21 -3.55 -4.68 -13.18
C TRP A 21 -3.50 -4.79 -11.67
N PHE A 22 -3.26 -3.67 -10.99
CA PHE A 22 -3.13 -3.64 -9.53
C PHE A 22 -4.13 -2.67 -8.92
N LEU A 23 -4.42 -2.91 -7.64
CA LEU A 23 -5.45 -2.18 -6.90
C LEU A 23 -4.84 -0.97 -6.20
N LEU A 24 -5.43 0.20 -6.45
CA LEU A 24 -5.10 1.42 -5.70
C LEU A 24 -6.38 2.03 -5.15
N GLY A 25 -6.25 2.65 -3.98
CA GLY A 25 -7.34 3.37 -3.35
C GLY A 25 -7.01 4.84 -3.19
N LYS A 26 -8.04 5.68 -3.25
CA LYS A 26 -7.88 7.12 -3.07
C LYS A 26 -7.93 7.44 -1.58
N ARG A 27 -6.86 7.99 -1.05
CA ARG A 27 -6.71 8.23 0.39
C ARG A 27 -7.53 9.43 0.86
N LEU A 28 -8.21 9.24 1.99
CA LEU A 28 -8.92 10.31 2.70
C LEU A 28 -8.20 10.71 4.00
N SER A 29 -7.24 9.91 4.46
CA SER A 29 -6.47 10.19 5.67
C SER A 29 -5.63 11.45 5.51
N LYS A 30 -5.30 12.12 6.61
CA LYS A 30 -4.47 13.33 6.58
C LYS A 30 -3.13 13.08 5.91
N HIS A 31 -2.52 11.93 6.22
CA HIS A 31 -1.26 11.55 5.57
C HIS A 31 -1.55 11.15 4.13
N GLY A 32 -1.10 11.96 3.18
CA GLY A 32 -1.27 11.70 1.76
C GLY A 32 -2.69 11.85 1.25
N THR A 33 -3.49 12.76 1.80
CA THR A 33 -4.88 12.99 1.36
C THR A 33 -4.97 13.21 -0.14
N GLY A 34 -5.91 12.50 -0.78
CA GLY A 34 -6.16 12.65 -2.21
C GLY A 34 -5.19 11.90 -3.11
N THR A 35 -4.19 11.24 -2.55
CA THR A 35 -3.26 10.43 -3.36
C THR A 35 -3.79 9.01 -3.49
N TRP A 36 -3.33 8.32 -4.54
CA TRP A 36 -3.70 6.94 -4.80
C TRP A 36 -2.60 6.01 -4.30
N ALA A 37 -2.98 5.03 -3.47
CA ALA A 37 -2.04 4.14 -2.81
C ALA A 37 -2.57 2.71 -2.80
N PRO A 38 -1.66 1.72 -2.82
CA PRO A 38 -2.08 0.34 -2.62
C PRO A 38 -2.57 0.14 -1.19
N PRO A 39 -3.31 -0.93 -0.90
CA PRO A 39 -3.60 -1.28 0.48
C PRO A 39 -2.32 -1.41 1.29
N GLY A 40 -2.37 -1.13 2.58
CA GLY A 40 -1.18 -1.25 3.41
C GLY A 40 -1.31 -0.51 4.71
N GLY A 41 -0.25 -0.56 5.50
CA GLY A 41 -0.22 0.11 6.80
C GLY A 41 1.10 -0.11 7.48
N HIS A 42 1.10 0.08 8.79
CA HIS A 42 2.32 -0.01 9.60
C HIS A 42 2.62 -1.45 10.00
N LEU A 43 3.88 -1.84 9.87
CA LEU A 43 4.36 -3.11 10.41
C LEU A 43 4.27 -3.05 11.93
N GLU A 44 3.63 -4.04 12.53
CA GLU A 44 3.51 -4.13 13.97
C GLU A 44 4.58 -5.03 14.56
N PHE A 45 4.93 -4.76 15.81
CA PHE A 45 5.95 -5.54 16.51
C PHE A 45 5.58 -7.03 16.47
N GLY A 46 6.52 -7.85 16.03
CA GLY A 46 6.34 -9.30 15.97
C GLY A 46 5.73 -9.82 14.67
N GLU A 47 5.30 -8.93 13.76
CA GLU A 47 4.80 -9.34 12.44
C GLU A 47 5.91 -9.47 11.43
N THR A 48 5.77 -10.43 10.51
CA THR A 48 6.54 -10.39 9.26
C THR A 48 5.85 -9.43 8.30
N PRO A 49 6.56 -8.90 7.28
CA PRO A 49 5.90 -8.07 6.27
C PRO A 49 4.74 -8.78 5.58
N GLU A 50 4.85 -10.08 5.33
CA GLU A 50 3.79 -10.87 4.71
C GLU A 50 2.56 -10.97 5.60
N GLN A 51 2.75 -11.15 6.91
CA GLN A 51 1.65 -11.16 7.87
C GLN A 51 0.97 -9.79 7.93
N CYS A 52 1.75 -8.72 7.93
CA CYS A 52 1.21 -7.36 7.90
C CYS A 52 0.41 -7.12 6.62
N ALA A 53 0.94 -7.55 5.47
CA ALA A 53 0.26 -7.39 4.19
C ALA A 53 -1.10 -8.12 4.20
N SER A 54 -1.12 -9.35 4.70
CA SER A 54 -2.36 -10.13 4.81
C SER A 54 -3.39 -9.45 5.71
N ARG A 55 -2.95 -8.98 6.87
CA ARG A 55 -3.81 -8.29 7.83
C ARG A 55 -4.37 -6.99 7.26
N GLU A 56 -3.51 -6.15 6.71
CA GLU A 56 -3.92 -4.85 6.17
C GLU A 56 -4.87 -5.01 4.98
N LEU A 57 -4.58 -5.95 4.09
CA LEU A 57 -5.47 -6.21 2.96
C LEU A 57 -6.87 -6.60 3.44
N PHE A 58 -6.95 -7.46 4.44
CA PHE A 58 -8.23 -7.87 4.99
C PHE A 58 -8.96 -6.70 5.67
N GLU A 59 -8.24 -5.92 6.47
CA GLU A 59 -8.85 -4.79 7.19
C GLU A 59 -9.40 -3.74 6.23
N GLU A 60 -8.74 -3.52 5.11
CA GLU A 60 -9.09 -2.43 4.19
C GLU A 60 -10.03 -2.84 3.08
N THR A 61 -9.98 -4.09 2.63
CA THR A 61 -10.77 -4.56 1.48
C THR A 61 -11.71 -5.72 1.79
N GLY A 62 -11.51 -6.42 2.89
CA GLY A 62 -12.27 -7.63 3.21
C GLY A 62 -11.72 -8.89 2.57
N LEU A 63 -10.68 -8.80 1.73
CA LEU A 63 -10.07 -9.98 1.12
C LEU A 63 -9.21 -10.71 2.13
N GLN A 64 -9.48 -12.00 2.30
CA GLN A 64 -8.71 -12.83 3.22
C GLN A 64 -7.79 -13.76 2.43
N ILE A 65 -6.53 -13.40 2.36
CA ILE A 65 -5.50 -14.16 1.64
C ILE A 65 -4.40 -14.52 2.65
N PRO A 66 -4.02 -15.80 2.75
CA PRO A 66 -3.01 -16.22 3.73
C PRO A 66 -1.65 -15.56 3.50
N ALA A 67 -0.94 -15.31 4.58
CA ALA A 67 0.37 -14.62 4.53
C ALA A 67 1.37 -15.32 3.60
N HIS A 68 1.35 -16.65 3.53
CA HIS A 68 2.33 -17.39 2.72
C HIS A 68 2.18 -17.15 1.21
N GLN A 69 1.07 -16.57 0.77
CA GLN A 69 0.88 -16.25 -0.65
C GLN A 69 1.49 -14.90 -1.04
N PHE A 70 1.85 -14.09 -0.06
CA PHE A 70 2.46 -12.79 -0.33
C PHE A 70 3.97 -12.94 -0.52
N LYS A 71 4.53 -12.17 -1.47
CA LYS A 71 5.96 -12.19 -1.76
C LYS A 71 6.51 -10.77 -1.68
N ILE A 72 7.57 -10.59 -0.91
CA ILE A 72 8.26 -9.30 -0.88
C ILE A 72 8.83 -9.03 -2.26
N CYS A 73 8.53 -7.88 -2.84
CA CYS A 73 8.93 -7.55 -4.20
C CYS A 73 9.68 -6.22 -4.31
N GLY A 74 9.93 -5.54 -3.20
CA GLY A 74 10.72 -4.33 -3.20
C GLY A 74 10.69 -3.60 -1.88
N VAL A 75 11.60 -2.65 -1.74
CA VAL A 75 11.70 -1.77 -0.57
C VAL A 75 11.95 -0.37 -1.08
N THR A 76 11.22 0.60 -0.54
CA THR A 76 11.43 2.00 -0.89
C THR A 76 11.74 2.83 0.35
N ASN A 77 12.51 3.88 0.14
CA ASN A 77 12.81 4.88 1.16
C ASN A 77 11.96 6.11 0.85
N ASP A 78 10.99 6.40 1.72
CA ASP A 78 9.97 7.38 1.44
C ASP A 78 10.04 8.53 2.44
N PHE A 79 10.57 9.66 1.99
CA PHE A 79 10.64 10.85 2.83
C PHE A 79 9.54 11.83 2.42
N PHE A 80 8.51 11.94 3.26
CA PHE A 80 7.38 12.86 3.06
C PHE A 80 7.77 14.22 3.63
N LYS A 81 8.44 15.03 2.82
CA LYS A 81 9.03 16.30 3.27
C LYS A 81 7.98 17.24 3.85
N GLY A 82 6.84 17.39 3.18
CA GLY A 82 5.79 18.30 3.61
C GLY A 82 5.16 17.93 4.94
N GLU A 83 5.22 16.65 5.32
CA GLU A 83 4.65 16.14 6.57
C GLU A 83 5.72 15.82 7.60
N ASN A 84 6.98 15.98 7.23
CA ASN A 84 8.13 15.63 8.09
C ASN A 84 8.03 14.20 8.63
N LYS A 85 7.69 13.25 7.74
CA LYS A 85 7.58 11.83 8.05
C LYS A 85 8.50 11.03 7.17
N HIS A 86 9.12 10.01 7.73
CA HIS A 86 10.06 9.15 7.02
C HIS A 86 9.67 7.69 7.21
N TYR A 87 9.48 7.00 6.09
CA TYR A 87 9.12 5.57 6.07
C TYR A 87 10.08 4.77 5.24
N ILE A 88 10.34 3.56 5.70
CA ILE A 88 10.86 2.49 4.84
C ILE A 88 9.66 1.61 4.56
N THR A 89 9.31 1.43 3.29
CA THR A 89 8.14 0.63 2.92
C THR A 89 8.59 -0.67 2.28
N VAL A 90 8.12 -1.78 2.85
CA VAL A 90 8.30 -3.11 2.27
C VAL A 90 7.09 -3.40 1.40
N HIS A 91 7.32 -3.64 0.12
CA HIS A 91 6.25 -3.90 -0.84
C HIS A 91 6.11 -5.40 -1.04
N CYS A 92 4.87 -5.88 -0.92
CA CYS A 92 4.52 -7.28 -1.10
C CYS A 92 3.54 -7.41 -2.25
N ARG A 93 3.72 -8.42 -3.11
CA ARG A 93 2.77 -8.70 -4.19
C ARG A 93 2.00 -9.97 -3.89
N VAL A 94 0.78 -10.04 -4.38
CA VAL A 94 -0.09 -11.19 -4.23
C VAL A 94 -1.09 -11.22 -5.39
N SER A 95 -1.53 -12.42 -5.78
CA SER A 95 -2.52 -12.56 -6.84
C SER A 95 -3.94 -12.44 -6.29
N TYR A 96 -4.78 -11.74 -7.03
CA TYR A 96 -6.21 -11.61 -6.71
C TYR A 96 -6.92 -12.92 -7.00
N ASP A 97 -7.69 -13.40 -6.04
CA ASP A 97 -8.38 -14.68 -6.11
C ASP A 97 -9.85 -14.59 -6.56
N GLY A 98 -10.30 -13.38 -6.88
CA GLY A 98 -11.69 -13.17 -7.31
C GLY A 98 -12.65 -12.86 -6.18
N GLY A 99 -12.18 -12.68 -4.96
CA GLY A 99 -13.03 -12.34 -3.82
C GLY A 99 -13.63 -10.94 -3.94
N LYS A 100 -14.64 -10.67 -3.11
CA LYS A 100 -15.29 -9.36 -3.10
C LYS A 100 -14.40 -8.31 -2.46
N ILE A 101 -14.19 -7.20 -3.16
CA ILE A 101 -13.43 -6.05 -2.66
C ILE A 101 -14.42 -5.01 -2.18
N GLU A 102 -14.25 -4.57 -0.92
CA GLU A 102 -15.10 -3.56 -0.32
C GLU A 102 -14.25 -2.41 0.20
N VAL A 103 -14.86 -1.24 0.35
CA VAL A 103 -14.24 -0.13 1.09
C VAL A 103 -14.63 -0.33 2.55
N LYS A 104 -13.76 -0.99 3.32
CA LYS A 104 -14.03 -1.32 4.72
C LYS A 104 -13.82 -0.15 5.67
N GLU A 105 -12.87 0.74 5.34
CA GLU A 105 -12.53 1.90 6.16
C GLU A 105 -12.89 3.17 5.41
N LYS A 106 -14.18 3.51 5.43
CA LYS A 106 -14.73 4.61 4.61
C LYS A 106 -14.22 5.99 5.01
N ASP A 107 -13.68 6.11 6.22
CA ASP A 107 -13.05 7.35 6.69
C ASP A 107 -11.63 7.51 6.17
N LYS A 108 -11.02 6.44 5.66
CA LYS A 108 -9.62 6.44 5.21
C LYS A 108 -9.46 6.26 3.70
N CYS A 109 -10.44 5.68 3.05
CA CYS A 109 -10.38 5.37 1.61
C CYS A 109 -11.71 5.68 0.95
N GLU A 110 -11.66 6.41 -0.14
CA GLU A 110 -12.87 6.78 -0.88
C GLU A 110 -13.35 5.63 -1.77
N THR A 111 -12.44 5.01 -2.51
CA THR A 111 -12.76 3.96 -3.48
C THR A 111 -11.51 3.16 -3.83
N TRP A 112 -11.72 1.92 -4.29
CA TRP A 112 -10.68 1.06 -4.84
C TRP A 112 -10.90 0.92 -6.33
N LYS A 113 -9.83 1.04 -7.13
CA LYS A 113 -9.89 0.86 -8.59
C LYS A 113 -8.66 0.11 -9.07
N TRP A 114 -8.82 -0.55 -10.22
CA TRP A 114 -7.73 -1.28 -10.89
C TRP A 114 -7.02 -0.36 -11.86
N PHE A 115 -5.69 -0.43 -11.87
CA PHE A 115 -4.84 0.36 -12.76
C PHE A 115 -3.74 -0.51 -13.34
N ASP A 116 -3.20 -0.10 -14.49
CA ASP A 116 -1.99 -0.71 -15.02
C ASP A 116 -0.84 0.30 -14.95
N PHE A 117 0.36 -0.13 -15.35
CA PHE A 117 1.54 0.74 -15.27
C PHE A 117 1.56 1.83 -16.34
N VAL A 118 0.66 1.76 -17.35
CA VAL A 118 0.59 2.74 -18.45
C VAL A 118 -0.37 3.88 -18.09
N THR A 119 -1.50 3.57 -17.48
CA THR A 119 -2.55 4.56 -17.17
C THR A 119 -2.68 4.72 -15.66
N LEU A 120 -1.68 5.36 -15.06
CA LEU A 120 -1.66 5.58 -13.62
C LEU A 120 -2.51 6.79 -13.23
N PRO A 121 -3.17 6.76 -12.08
CA PRO A 121 -3.87 7.94 -11.57
C PRO A 121 -2.87 8.96 -11.03
N LYS A 122 -3.33 10.17 -10.82
CA LYS A 122 -2.53 11.25 -10.24
C LYS A 122 -3.34 11.95 -9.14
N PRO A 123 -2.71 12.35 -8.06
CA PRO A 123 -1.32 12.07 -7.68
C PRO A 123 -1.17 10.68 -7.04
N LEU A 124 0.01 10.11 -7.17
CA LEU A 124 0.34 8.84 -6.50
C LEU A 124 0.87 9.11 -5.11
N PHE A 125 0.51 8.25 -4.17
CA PHE A 125 1.13 8.21 -2.85
C PHE A 125 2.64 7.97 -3.02
N LEU A 126 3.46 8.62 -2.21
CA LEU A 126 4.91 8.65 -2.44
C LEU A 126 5.54 7.25 -2.51
N SER A 127 5.15 6.34 -1.59
CA SER A 127 5.72 4.99 -1.60
C SER A 127 5.38 4.25 -2.89
N ALA A 128 4.17 4.44 -3.42
CA ALA A 128 3.76 3.83 -4.68
C ALA A 128 4.54 4.42 -5.84
N ALA A 129 4.71 5.75 -5.87
CA ALA A 129 5.49 6.41 -6.92
C ALA A 129 6.93 5.92 -6.93
N ASN A 130 7.54 5.81 -5.75
CA ASN A 130 8.92 5.34 -5.62
C ASN A 130 9.05 3.87 -6.05
N PHE A 131 8.10 3.03 -5.69
CA PHE A 131 8.10 1.62 -6.08
C PHE A 131 8.00 1.47 -7.60
N ILE A 132 7.05 2.17 -8.21
CA ILE A 132 6.84 2.10 -9.67
C ILE A 132 8.09 2.59 -10.39
N ARG A 133 8.72 3.67 -9.90
CA ARG A 133 9.96 4.20 -10.50
C ARG A 133 11.07 3.15 -10.48
N GLN A 134 11.20 2.39 -9.39
CA GLN A 134 12.20 1.31 -9.32
C GLN A 134 11.93 0.22 -10.34
N LYS A 135 10.67 -0.11 -10.59
CA LYS A 135 10.32 -1.20 -11.51
C LYS A 135 10.52 -0.85 -12.97
N THR A 136 10.54 0.43 -13.29
CA THR A 136 10.68 0.88 -14.68
C THR A 136 12.14 1.18 -15.08
N LEU A 137 13.06 1.06 -14.15
CA LEU A 137 14.48 1.29 -14.40
C LEU A 137 15.23 0.02 -14.83
#